data_21e334246384cfa9a298489598dc4a2a
#
_entry.id   21e334246384cfa9a298489598dc4a2a
#
_cell.length_a   1.000
_cell.length_b   1.000
_cell.length_c   1.000
_cell.angle_alpha   90.00
_cell.angle_beta   90.00
_cell.angle_gamma   90.00
#
_symmetry.space_group_name_H-M   'P 1'
#
loop_
_entity.id
_entity.type
_entity.pdbx_description
1 polymer ?
#
loop_
_entity_poly.entity_id
_entity_poly.type
_entity_poly.pdbx_seq_one_letter_code
_entity_poly.pdbx_strand_id
1 'polypeptide(L)'
;GNDDIFMEKFLVEPKHIEIQVLGDEYGNVVHLYERDCSLQRRYQKVVEFTPAFSVAPEVRQALCDDAVKIARHVGYVNAGTLEFLVDKDGHHYFIEMNPRIQVEHTVTEVVTGIDLVRSQILIAEGKPLSDPEIGITSQADIHQNGYAIQCRITTEDPANNFAPDTGKITSYRSSGGFGIRLDGGNAYTGAVISPYYDSLLVKVTTWDNTFAGVCRKAARAINEVHVRGVKTNIAFITNILKNPTFIAGGCHTKFIDETPELFQLGESQDRATKMLKYIGNIVVKERDGHKMYDPCRFPPVTGNRPDGLKQMLDAKGPK
;
A
#
# COMPACT_ATOMS: atom_id res chain seq x y z
N GLY A 1 23.86 -2.75 31.12
CA GLY A 1 22.63 -2.09 30.71
C GLY A 1 22.16 -1.18 31.82
N ASN A 2 21.19 -0.32 31.51
CA ASN A 2 20.48 0.49 32.49
C ASN A 2 19.25 -0.28 32.92
N ASP A 3 19.01 -0.41 34.24
CA ASP A 3 17.85 -1.12 34.81
C ASP A 3 16.67 -0.18 35.08
N ASP A 4 16.75 1.08 34.62
CA ASP A 4 15.65 2.04 34.73
C ASP A 4 14.46 1.59 33.90
N ILE A 5 13.25 1.66 34.48
CA ILE A 5 12.01 1.37 33.83
C ILE A 5 11.12 2.62 33.83
N PHE A 6 10.29 2.75 32.81
CA PHE A 6 9.23 3.74 32.74
C PHE A 6 7.91 3.06 32.41
N MET A 7 6.80 3.70 32.74
CA MET A 7 5.46 3.19 32.48
C MET A 7 4.70 4.21 31.63
N GLU A 8 4.01 3.70 30.61
CA GLU A 8 3.12 4.48 29.76
C GLU A 8 1.69 3.93 29.84
N LYS A 9 0.72 4.80 29.54
CA LYS A 9 -0.67 4.36 29.40
C LYS A 9 -0.79 3.43 28.19
N PHE A 10 -1.28 2.21 28.41
CA PHE A 10 -1.62 1.28 27.35
C PHE A 10 -2.95 1.68 26.71
N LEU A 11 -2.97 1.91 25.40
CA LEU A 11 -4.18 2.18 24.63
C LEU A 11 -4.68 0.89 23.97
N VAL A 12 -5.98 0.62 24.14
CA VAL A 12 -6.63 -0.54 23.55
C VAL A 12 -7.13 -0.20 22.17
N GLU A 13 -6.68 -0.95 21.15
CA GLU A 13 -7.10 -0.83 19.75
C GLU A 13 -7.05 0.62 19.18
N PRO A 14 -5.95 1.35 19.41
CA PRO A 14 -5.89 2.73 18.92
C PRO A 14 -5.73 2.76 17.41
N LYS A 15 -6.14 3.88 16.81
CA LYS A 15 -5.71 4.26 15.46
C LYS A 15 -4.36 4.97 15.51
N HIS A 16 -3.54 4.73 14.51
CA HIS A 16 -2.29 5.47 14.30
C HIS A 16 -2.54 6.54 13.23
N ILE A 17 -2.65 7.78 13.68
CA ILE A 17 -2.90 8.93 12.82
C ILE A 17 -1.68 9.83 12.84
N GLU A 18 -1.26 10.28 11.67
CA GLU A 18 -0.11 11.16 11.55
C GLU A 18 -0.45 12.41 10.74
N ILE A 19 0.17 13.53 11.10
CA ILE A 19 -0.05 14.82 10.47
C ILE A 19 1.19 15.27 9.71
N GLN A 20 1.04 15.51 8.42
CA GLN A 20 2.09 16.11 7.61
C GLN A 20 2.18 17.60 7.89
N VAL A 21 3.34 18.10 8.27
CA VAL A 21 3.61 19.53 8.38
C VAL A 21 4.66 19.98 7.37
N LEU A 22 4.59 21.24 7.01
CA LEU A 22 5.58 21.93 6.19
C LEU A 22 5.83 23.31 6.79
N GLY A 23 7.09 23.64 7.06
CA GLY A 23 7.51 24.91 7.63
C GLY A 23 8.62 25.55 6.82
N ASP A 24 8.66 26.89 6.77
CA ASP A 24 9.74 27.66 6.17
C ASP A 24 10.64 28.35 7.23
N GLU A 25 11.73 28.94 6.77
CA GLU A 25 12.68 29.68 7.64
C GLU A 25 12.11 31.00 8.17
N TYR A 26 10.94 31.42 7.70
CA TYR A 26 10.28 32.67 8.07
C TYR A 26 9.24 32.49 9.18
N GLY A 27 9.12 31.28 9.73
CA GLY A 27 8.19 30.94 10.81
C GLY A 27 6.79 30.58 10.35
N ASN A 28 6.55 30.46 9.04
CA ASN A 28 5.29 29.95 8.55
C ASN A 28 5.28 28.43 8.67
N VAL A 29 4.22 27.89 9.25
CA VAL A 29 4.00 26.44 9.39
C VAL A 29 2.56 26.14 9.04
N VAL A 30 2.37 25.17 8.16
CA VAL A 30 1.06 24.65 7.75
C VAL A 30 1.01 23.13 7.94
N HIS A 31 -0.21 22.59 8.04
CA HIS A 31 -0.44 21.15 7.93
C HIS A 31 -0.99 20.79 6.54
N LEU A 32 -0.66 19.59 6.08
CA LEU A 32 -1.18 19.01 4.84
C LEU A 32 -2.12 17.83 5.15
N TYR A 33 -2.93 17.99 6.18
CA TYR A 33 -3.86 17.01 6.70
C TYR A 33 -3.20 15.72 7.23
N GLU A 34 -4.06 14.79 7.59
CA GLU A 34 -3.70 13.54 8.24
C GLU A 34 -3.60 12.37 7.27
N ARG A 35 -2.90 11.33 7.73
CA ARG A 35 -2.89 9.98 7.17
C ARG A 35 -3.28 8.98 8.25
N ASP A 36 -4.09 7.98 7.91
CA ASP A 36 -4.32 6.80 8.74
C ASP A 36 -3.28 5.73 8.39
N CYS A 37 -2.45 5.41 9.36
CA CYS A 37 -1.38 4.43 9.28
C CYS A 37 -1.61 3.24 10.22
N SER A 38 -2.86 2.94 10.57
CA SER A 38 -3.23 1.89 11.53
C SER A 38 -2.93 0.48 11.01
N LEU A 39 -2.86 0.28 9.70
CA LEU A 39 -2.54 -1.02 9.10
C LEU A 39 -1.06 -1.32 9.18
N GLN A 40 -0.67 -1.87 10.31
CA GLN A 40 0.70 -2.18 10.66
C GLN A 40 0.86 -3.66 10.97
N ARG A 41 2.04 -4.20 10.69
CA ARG A 41 2.48 -5.49 11.18
C ARG A 41 3.82 -5.33 11.87
N ARG A 42 3.91 -5.72 13.14
CA ARG A 42 5.14 -5.54 13.95
C ARG A 42 5.67 -4.11 13.89
N TYR A 43 4.77 -3.13 14.02
CA TYR A 43 5.05 -1.69 13.93
C TYR A 43 5.53 -1.20 12.55
N GLN A 44 5.49 -2.04 11.52
CA GLN A 44 5.76 -1.62 10.15
C GLN A 44 4.45 -1.34 9.42
N LYS A 45 4.31 -0.13 8.88
CA LYS A 45 3.16 0.30 8.07
C LYS A 45 3.12 -0.52 6.77
N VAL A 46 1.94 -1.01 6.38
CA VAL A 46 1.73 -1.85 5.19
C VAL A 46 0.84 -1.16 4.18
N VAL A 47 -0.24 -0.56 4.66
CA VAL A 47 -1.19 0.23 3.86
C VAL A 47 -1.49 1.51 4.62
N GLU A 48 -1.36 2.63 3.95
CA GLU A 48 -1.66 3.96 4.48
C GLU A 48 -2.70 4.64 3.60
N PHE A 49 -3.56 5.45 4.20
CA PHE A 49 -4.57 6.17 3.43
C PHE A 49 -4.91 7.54 4.01
N THR A 50 -5.49 8.38 3.18
CA THR A 50 -6.00 9.69 3.55
C THR A 50 -7.27 10.00 2.73
N PRO A 51 -8.24 10.74 3.29
CA PRO A 51 -8.39 11.15 4.68
C PRO A 51 -8.69 10.00 5.65
N ALA A 52 -8.42 10.20 6.93
CA ALA A 52 -8.81 9.29 8.02
C ALA A 52 -10.31 9.41 8.32
N PHE A 53 -11.15 9.06 7.35
CA PHE A 53 -12.59 9.33 7.32
C PHE A 53 -13.39 8.69 8.46
N SER A 54 -12.83 7.70 9.13
CA SER A 54 -13.44 7.06 10.30
C SER A 54 -13.14 7.76 11.63
N VAL A 55 -12.27 8.78 11.61
CA VAL A 55 -12.01 9.67 12.74
C VAL A 55 -12.93 10.88 12.61
N ALA A 56 -13.57 11.28 13.70
CA ALA A 56 -14.49 12.41 13.70
C ALA A 56 -13.81 13.71 13.21
N PRO A 57 -14.48 14.55 12.42
CA PRO A 57 -13.88 15.76 11.84
C PRO A 57 -13.24 16.69 12.88
N GLU A 58 -13.86 16.80 14.05
CA GLU A 58 -13.38 17.63 15.16
C GLU A 58 -12.06 17.11 15.73
N VAL A 59 -11.93 15.78 15.83
CA VAL A 59 -10.67 15.11 16.28
C VAL A 59 -9.58 15.30 15.22
N ARG A 60 -9.91 15.15 13.95
CA ARG A 60 -8.97 15.38 12.85
C ARG A 60 -8.44 16.82 12.86
N GLN A 61 -9.34 17.80 13.07
CA GLN A 61 -8.93 19.20 13.15
C GLN A 61 -8.05 19.45 14.38
N ALA A 62 -8.40 18.91 15.55
CA ALA A 62 -7.61 19.05 16.77
C ALA A 62 -6.19 18.47 16.60
N LEU A 63 -6.07 17.31 15.93
CA LEU A 63 -4.78 16.71 15.59
C LEU A 63 -3.93 17.64 14.72
N CYS A 64 -4.54 18.24 13.68
CA CYS A 64 -3.87 19.20 12.79
C CYS A 64 -3.41 20.45 13.55
N ASP A 65 -4.27 21.00 14.41
CA ASP A 65 -3.98 22.19 15.21
C ASP A 65 -2.82 21.94 16.19
N ASP A 66 -2.85 20.80 16.89
CA ASP A 66 -1.77 20.41 17.81
C ASP A 66 -0.45 20.16 17.07
N ALA A 67 -0.50 19.55 15.90
CA ALA A 67 0.70 19.33 15.08
C ALA A 67 1.35 20.64 14.66
N VAL A 68 0.55 21.62 14.18
CA VAL A 68 1.05 22.94 13.81
C VAL A 68 1.58 23.68 15.04
N LYS A 69 0.89 23.60 16.19
CA LYS A 69 1.31 24.22 17.45
C LYS A 69 2.66 23.66 17.91
N ILE A 70 2.85 22.34 17.88
CA ILE A 70 4.12 21.69 18.25
C ILE A 70 5.22 22.13 17.29
N ALA A 71 4.99 22.05 15.97
CA ALA A 71 5.97 22.41 14.96
C ALA A 71 6.40 23.90 15.07
N ARG A 72 5.45 24.81 15.30
CA ARG A 72 5.76 26.23 15.54
C ARG A 72 6.56 26.45 16.84
N HIS A 73 6.19 25.73 17.90
CA HIS A 73 6.86 25.88 19.20
C HIS A 73 8.34 25.52 19.13
N VAL A 74 8.70 24.51 18.35
CA VAL A 74 10.11 24.09 18.16
C VAL A 74 10.81 24.81 17.01
N GLY A 75 10.13 25.75 16.33
CA GLY A 75 10.71 26.46 15.18
C GLY A 75 11.04 25.52 14.01
N TYR A 76 10.14 24.54 13.74
CA TYR A 76 10.41 23.51 12.75
C TYR A 76 10.44 24.04 11.33
N VAL A 77 11.47 23.68 10.57
CA VAL A 77 11.65 24.03 9.16
C VAL A 77 11.67 22.77 8.30
N ASN A 78 11.12 22.86 7.10
CA ASN A 78 11.02 21.81 6.10
C ASN A 78 9.85 20.84 6.35
N ALA A 79 9.83 19.70 5.65
CA ALA A 79 8.78 18.69 5.78
C ALA A 79 9.00 17.78 6.99
N GLY A 80 7.98 17.62 7.82
CA GLY A 80 8.00 16.75 8.99
C GLY A 80 6.64 16.10 9.20
N THR A 81 6.61 15.07 10.04
CA THR A 81 5.40 14.35 10.38
C THR A 81 5.30 14.14 11.87
N LEU A 82 4.15 14.48 12.44
CA LEU A 82 3.82 14.22 13.84
C LEU A 82 2.89 13.02 13.93
N GLU A 83 3.25 12.04 14.74
CA GLU A 83 2.51 10.80 14.91
C GLU A 83 1.72 10.81 16.21
N PHE A 84 0.48 10.32 16.15
CA PHE A 84 -0.46 10.26 17.26
C PHE A 84 -1.16 8.90 17.33
N LEU A 85 -1.51 8.47 18.53
CA LEU A 85 -2.51 7.43 18.74
C LEU A 85 -3.85 8.08 19.07
N VAL A 86 -4.91 7.60 18.45
CA VAL A 86 -6.29 8.03 18.73
C VAL A 86 -7.06 6.85 19.30
N ASP A 87 -7.62 7.02 20.51
CA ASP A 87 -8.43 5.99 21.13
C ASP A 87 -9.88 5.99 20.56
N LYS A 88 -10.67 5.00 21.00
CA LYS A 88 -12.07 4.85 20.57
C LYS A 88 -12.99 6.00 20.98
N ASP A 89 -12.61 6.78 21.99
CA ASP A 89 -13.37 7.91 22.50
C ASP A 89 -12.94 9.23 21.83
N GLY A 90 -11.97 9.17 20.90
CA GLY A 90 -11.47 10.32 20.14
C GLY A 90 -10.37 11.11 20.86
N HIS A 91 -9.90 10.64 22.03
CA HIS A 91 -8.73 11.28 22.63
C HIS A 91 -7.49 10.92 21.85
N HIS A 92 -6.63 11.91 21.62
CA HIS A 92 -5.38 11.69 20.90
C HIS A 92 -4.18 11.93 21.80
N TYR A 93 -3.12 11.16 21.52
CA TYR A 93 -1.88 11.15 22.29
C TYR A 93 -0.71 11.26 21.33
N PHE A 94 0.13 12.29 21.52
CA PHE A 94 1.36 12.46 20.75
C PHE A 94 2.33 11.32 21.05
N ILE A 95 2.96 10.76 20.02
CA ILE A 95 3.98 9.72 20.14
C ILE A 95 5.35 10.33 19.85
N GLU A 96 5.55 10.79 18.62
CA GLU A 96 6.84 11.29 18.15
C GLU A 96 6.67 12.24 16.96
N MET A 97 7.77 12.96 16.67
CA MET A 97 7.90 13.71 15.42
C MET A 97 9.03 13.11 14.58
N ASN A 98 8.75 12.84 13.33
CA ASN A 98 9.73 12.43 12.34
C ASN A 98 10.20 13.67 11.55
N PRO A 99 11.42 14.22 11.82
CA PRO A 99 11.89 15.44 11.17
C PRO A 99 12.48 15.16 9.79
N ARG A 100 11.69 14.52 8.94
CA ARG A 100 12.04 14.09 7.59
C ARG A 100 10.80 13.77 6.79
N ILE A 101 10.96 13.62 5.46
CA ILE A 101 9.93 13.01 4.64
C ILE A 101 9.74 11.53 4.99
N GLN A 102 8.53 11.04 4.92
CA GLN A 102 8.19 9.64 5.18
C GLN A 102 7.83 8.89 3.89
N VAL A 103 7.84 7.55 3.94
CA VAL A 103 7.52 6.68 2.80
C VAL A 103 6.13 6.96 2.26
N GLU A 104 5.16 7.23 3.14
CA GLU A 104 3.74 7.43 2.88
C GLU A 104 3.34 8.86 2.45
N HIS A 105 4.30 9.77 2.25
CA HIS A 105 4.03 11.13 1.80
C HIS A 105 3.20 11.21 0.52
N THR A 106 3.28 10.19 -0.32
CA THR A 106 2.64 10.17 -1.63
C THR A 106 1.12 10.28 -1.59
N VAL A 107 0.45 9.74 -0.53
CA VAL A 107 -1.01 9.90 -0.40
C VAL A 107 -1.38 11.35 -0.12
N THR A 108 -0.59 12.07 0.68
CA THR A 108 -0.76 13.50 0.93
C THR A 108 -0.59 14.32 -0.35
N GLU A 109 0.48 14.07 -1.11
CA GLU A 109 0.74 14.78 -2.37
C GLU A 109 -0.39 14.59 -3.38
N VAL A 110 -0.93 13.38 -3.47
CA VAL A 110 -1.98 13.07 -4.45
C VAL A 110 -3.31 13.76 -4.11
N VAL A 111 -3.68 13.89 -2.83
CA VAL A 111 -4.94 14.54 -2.44
C VAL A 111 -4.83 16.06 -2.30
N THR A 112 -3.63 16.59 -2.04
CA THR A 112 -3.43 18.05 -1.90
C THR A 112 -2.91 18.72 -3.17
N GLY A 113 -2.28 17.94 -4.06
CA GLY A 113 -1.60 18.48 -5.24
C GLY A 113 -0.28 19.20 -4.93
N ILE A 114 0.22 19.11 -3.68
CA ILE A 114 1.46 19.76 -3.25
C ILE A 114 2.61 18.75 -3.36
N ASP A 115 3.63 19.08 -4.14
CA ASP A 115 4.88 18.31 -4.27
C ASP A 115 5.78 18.59 -3.06
N LEU A 116 5.76 17.65 -2.09
CA LEU A 116 6.51 17.78 -0.83
C LEU A 116 8.02 17.76 -1.06
N VAL A 117 8.50 16.90 -1.95
CA VAL A 117 9.94 16.77 -2.22
C VAL A 117 10.48 18.03 -2.89
N ARG A 118 9.75 18.57 -3.86
CA ARG A 118 10.10 19.84 -4.47
C ARG A 118 10.05 20.99 -3.45
N SER A 119 9.01 21.01 -2.62
CA SER A 119 8.89 22.03 -1.56
C SER A 119 10.06 21.96 -0.58
N GLN A 120 10.53 20.77 -0.21
CA GLN A 120 11.72 20.60 0.64
C GLN A 120 12.96 21.26 0.05
N ILE A 121 13.20 21.07 -1.26
CA ILE A 121 14.34 21.65 -1.97
C ILE A 121 14.24 23.17 -1.98
N LEU A 122 13.07 23.71 -2.34
CA LEU A 122 12.85 25.16 -2.43
C LEU A 122 12.98 25.84 -1.06
N ILE A 123 12.46 25.21 0.01
CA ILE A 123 12.63 25.73 1.37
C ILE A 123 14.12 25.69 1.78
N ALA A 124 14.86 24.66 1.44
CA ALA A 124 16.29 24.57 1.70
C ALA A 124 17.11 25.60 0.90
N GLU A 125 16.57 26.10 -0.21
CA GLU A 125 17.11 27.24 -0.96
C GLU A 125 16.73 28.61 -0.35
N GLY A 126 16.02 28.62 0.80
CA GLY A 126 15.58 29.84 1.49
C GLY A 126 14.30 30.46 0.94
N LYS A 127 13.51 29.73 0.17
CA LYS A 127 12.22 30.24 -0.34
C LYS A 127 11.12 30.10 0.70
N PRO A 128 10.24 31.13 0.85
CA PRO A 128 9.09 31.04 1.74
C PRO A 128 8.02 30.10 1.15
N LEU A 129 7.09 29.61 2.00
CA LEU A 129 5.93 28.84 1.55
C LEU A 129 5.09 29.57 0.50
N SER A 130 5.07 30.92 0.57
CA SER A 130 4.37 31.78 -0.39
C SER A 130 5.07 31.98 -1.74
N ASP A 131 6.26 31.40 -1.93
CA ASP A 131 6.93 31.43 -3.24
C ASP A 131 5.99 30.79 -4.29
N PRO A 132 5.85 31.40 -5.50
CA PRO A 132 4.93 30.90 -6.53
C PRO A 132 5.17 29.43 -6.93
N GLU A 133 6.36 28.89 -6.73
CA GLU A 133 6.68 27.50 -7.03
C GLU A 133 6.21 26.51 -5.95
N ILE A 134 5.92 26.99 -4.72
CA ILE A 134 5.29 26.22 -3.64
C ILE A 134 3.79 26.56 -3.57
N GLY A 135 3.45 27.85 -3.65
CA GLY A 135 2.09 28.36 -3.81
C GLY A 135 1.22 28.33 -2.55
N ILE A 136 1.81 28.31 -1.36
CA ILE A 136 1.06 28.26 -0.08
C ILE A 136 1.20 29.61 0.63
N THR A 137 0.18 30.46 0.56
CA THR A 137 0.16 31.75 1.28
C THR A 137 -0.48 31.63 2.66
N SER A 138 -1.36 30.65 2.84
CA SER A 138 -2.06 30.38 4.08
C SER A 138 -2.53 28.91 4.16
N GLN A 139 -2.97 28.49 5.35
CA GLN A 139 -3.61 27.17 5.52
C GLN A 139 -4.85 27.00 4.63
N ALA A 140 -5.54 28.09 4.30
CA ALA A 140 -6.76 28.06 3.48
C ALA A 140 -6.49 27.69 2.01
N ASP A 141 -5.26 27.77 1.54
CA ASP A 141 -4.89 27.41 0.16
C ASP A 141 -4.75 25.88 0.00
N ILE A 142 -4.69 25.15 1.11
CA ILE A 142 -4.49 23.72 1.11
C ILE A 142 -5.83 23.00 1.17
N HIS A 143 -6.16 22.28 0.12
CA HIS A 143 -7.41 21.51 0.01
C HIS A 143 -7.12 20.04 -0.14
N GLN A 144 -7.94 19.22 0.52
CA GLN A 144 -7.89 17.77 0.39
C GLN A 144 -8.97 17.33 -0.60
N ASN A 145 -8.58 16.73 -1.72
CA ASN A 145 -9.47 16.29 -2.79
C ASN A 145 -9.47 14.77 -2.94
N GLY A 146 -10.63 14.15 -2.72
CA GLY A 146 -10.81 12.71 -2.84
C GLY A 146 -10.10 11.89 -1.75
N TYR A 147 -9.78 10.65 -2.08
CA TYR A 147 -9.17 9.66 -1.20
C TYR A 147 -7.96 9.04 -1.88
N ALA A 148 -6.91 8.81 -1.11
CA ALA A 148 -5.74 8.09 -1.61
C ALA A 148 -5.37 6.92 -0.68
N ILE A 149 -4.90 5.82 -1.28
CA ILE A 149 -4.34 4.65 -0.59
C ILE A 149 -2.95 4.40 -1.16
N GLN A 150 -1.96 4.24 -0.29
CA GLN A 150 -0.64 3.73 -0.62
C GLN A 150 -0.51 2.30 -0.11
N CYS A 151 0.00 1.41 -0.95
CA CYS A 151 0.34 0.05 -0.60
C CYS A 151 1.85 -0.16 -0.78
N ARG A 152 2.51 -0.72 0.23
CA ARG A 152 3.93 -1.08 0.16
C ARG A 152 4.08 -2.51 -0.34
N ILE A 153 4.53 -2.67 -1.58
CA ILE A 153 4.88 -3.99 -2.09
C ILE A 153 6.30 -4.31 -1.64
N THR A 154 6.43 -5.39 -0.87
CA THR A 154 7.70 -5.87 -0.31
C THR A 154 8.06 -7.26 -0.82
N THR A 155 9.36 -7.58 -0.83
CA THR A 155 9.84 -8.92 -1.16
C THR A 155 9.86 -9.80 0.09
N GLU A 156 8.69 -10.09 0.61
CA GLU A 156 8.45 -10.89 1.80
C GLU A 156 7.43 -11.98 1.53
N ASP A 157 7.55 -13.13 2.21
CA ASP A 157 6.62 -14.24 2.10
C ASP A 157 5.59 -14.24 3.24
N PRO A 158 4.36 -13.76 3.01
CA PRO A 158 3.33 -13.76 4.06
C PRO A 158 2.96 -15.16 4.57
N ALA A 159 3.10 -16.19 3.73
CA ALA A 159 2.85 -17.59 4.14
C ALA A 159 3.94 -18.11 5.10
N ASN A 160 5.12 -17.50 5.11
CA ASN A 160 6.24 -17.83 5.97
C ASN A 160 6.56 -16.68 6.92
N ASN A 161 5.54 -16.21 7.65
CA ASN A 161 5.69 -15.17 8.67
C ASN A 161 6.40 -13.88 8.19
N PHE A 162 6.23 -13.52 6.90
CA PHE A 162 6.90 -12.40 6.23
C PHE A 162 8.44 -12.48 6.26
N ALA A 163 8.96 -13.70 6.18
CA ALA A 163 10.39 -13.84 5.98
C ALA A 163 10.80 -13.11 4.68
N PRO A 164 11.87 -12.29 4.72
CA PRO A 164 12.40 -11.66 3.53
C PRO A 164 12.76 -12.71 2.48
N ASP A 165 12.36 -12.49 1.25
CA ASP A 165 12.73 -13.35 0.11
C ASP A 165 13.74 -12.61 -0.77
N THR A 166 14.83 -13.27 -1.09
CA THR A 166 15.96 -12.72 -1.83
C THR A 166 16.15 -13.46 -3.14
N GLY A 167 16.71 -12.80 -4.14
CA GLY A 167 16.93 -13.43 -5.42
C GLY A 167 16.93 -12.42 -6.57
N LYS A 168 16.91 -12.95 -7.80
CA LYS A 168 16.87 -12.13 -9.00
C LYS A 168 15.45 -12.02 -9.53
N ILE A 169 14.96 -10.80 -9.73
CA ILE A 169 13.68 -10.55 -10.40
C ILE A 169 13.82 -10.94 -11.87
N THR A 170 13.08 -11.98 -12.28
CA THR A 170 13.11 -12.49 -13.64
C THR A 170 12.09 -11.82 -14.55
N SER A 171 11.02 -11.25 -13.97
CA SER A 171 10.01 -10.47 -14.67
C SER A 171 9.41 -9.46 -13.72
N TYR A 172 9.28 -8.22 -14.18
CA TYR A 172 8.58 -7.14 -13.49
C TYR A 172 7.62 -6.43 -14.45
N ARG A 173 6.39 -6.25 -14.01
CA ARG A 173 5.39 -5.42 -14.67
C ARG A 173 4.66 -4.61 -13.63
N SER A 174 4.52 -3.30 -13.88
CA SER A 174 3.75 -2.38 -13.05
C SER A 174 2.33 -2.20 -13.57
N SER A 175 1.47 -1.68 -12.72
CA SER A 175 0.17 -1.13 -13.07
C SER A 175 0.29 0.28 -13.66
N GLY A 176 -0.82 0.83 -14.14
CA GLY A 176 -0.87 2.19 -14.66
C GLY A 176 -2.31 2.67 -14.86
N GLY A 177 -2.44 3.92 -15.31
CA GLY A 177 -3.71 4.57 -15.61
C GLY A 177 -4.05 5.73 -14.68
N PHE A 178 -5.21 6.34 -14.90
CA PHE A 178 -5.65 7.52 -14.16
C PHE A 178 -5.81 7.23 -12.65
N GLY A 179 -5.18 8.08 -11.84
CA GLY A 179 -5.20 7.94 -10.38
C GLY A 179 -4.33 6.79 -9.85
N ILE A 180 -3.28 6.40 -10.58
CA ILE A 180 -2.25 5.46 -10.12
C ILE A 180 -0.90 6.14 -10.22
N ARG A 181 -0.18 6.16 -9.11
CA ARG A 181 1.20 6.62 -9.00
C ARG A 181 2.08 5.48 -8.50
N LEU A 182 3.26 5.37 -9.06
CA LEU A 182 4.26 4.37 -8.70
C LEU A 182 5.55 5.07 -8.28
N ASP A 183 6.04 4.72 -7.09
CA ASP A 183 7.34 5.17 -6.61
C ASP A 183 8.18 3.91 -6.36
N GLY A 184 9.02 3.60 -7.34
CA GLY A 184 9.84 2.39 -7.34
C GLY A 184 11.21 2.61 -6.73
N GLY A 185 11.69 1.58 -6.04
CA GLY A 185 13.09 1.44 -5.67
C GLY A 185 13.80 0.53 -6.69
N ASN A 186 14.10 -0.70 -6.28
CA ASN A 186 14.80 -1.70 -7.12
C ASN A 186 13.84 -2.59 -7.94
N ALA A 187 12.69 -2.06 -8.34
CA ALA A 187 11.64 -2.80 -9.04
C ALA A 187 11.86 -2.79 -10.57
N TYR A 188 12.75 -3.63 -11.08
CA TYR A 188 12.95 -3.83 -12.52
C TYR A 188 13.37 -5.26 -12.83
N THR A 189 13.14 -5.69 -14.06
CA THR A 189 13.56 -7.02 -14.52
C THR A 189 15.10 -7.11 -14.54
N GLY A 190 15.64 -8.10 -13.85
CA GLY A 190 17.07 -8.30 -13.69
C GLY A 190 17.64 -7.79 -12.37
N ALA A 191 16.86 -7.02 -11.58
CA ALA A 191 17.30 -6.55 -10.27
C ALA A 191 17.60 -7.73 -9.32
N VAL A 192 18.62 -7.57 -8.50
CA VAL A 192 18.99 -8.54 -7.45
C VAL A 192 18.54 -7.99 -6.10
N ILE A 193 17.63 -8.70 -5.45
CA ILE A 193 17.16 -8.39 -4.12
C ILE A 193 18.13 -8.97 -3.10
N SER A 194 18.74 -8.08 -2.33
CA SER A 194 19.76 -8.39 -1.32
C SER A 194 19.12 -8.45 0.08
N PRO A 195 19.61 -9.31 0.99
CA PRO A 195 19.15 -9.33 2.38
C PRO A 195 19.69 -8.16 3.23
N TYR A 196 20.57 -7.32 2.67
CA TYR A 196 21.24 -6.23 3.41
C TYR A 196 20.47 -4.90 3.38
N TYR A 197 19.42 -4.80 2.61
CA TYR A 197 18.58 -3.60 2.47
C TYR A 197 17.12 -3.93 2.74
N ASP A 198 16.31 -2.86 2.89
CA ASP A 198 14.86 -2.97 3.06
C ASP A 198 14.22 -3.80 1.92
N SER A 199 13.22 -4.57 2.28
CA SER A 199 12.42 -5.41 1.38
C SER A 199 11.48 -4.61 0.46
N LEU A 200 11.37 -3.28 0.64
CA LEU A 200 10.47 -2.43 -0.14
C LEU A 200 10.84 -2.42 -1.62
N LEU A 201 9.95 -2.94 -2.44
CA LEU A 201 10.12 -3.02 -3.89
C LEU A 201 9.55 -1.80 -4.60
N VAL A 202 8.30 -1.47 -4.31
CA VAL A 202 7.59 -0.34 -4.91
C VAL A 202 6.42 0.09 -4.03
N LYS A 203 6.14 1.40 -4.01
CA LYS A 203 4.92 1.97 -3.47
C LYS A 203 3.91 2.15 -4.60
N VAL A 204 2.72 1.63 -4.40
CA VAL A 204 1.59 1.86 -5.32
C VAL A 204 0.61 2.77 -4.62
N THR A 205 0.50 4.01 -5.08
CA THR A 205 -0.44 5.00 -4.57
C THR A 205 -1.59 5.16 -5.55
N THR A 206 -2.80 5.05 -5.07
CA THR A 206 -4.02 5.19 -5.88
C THR A 206 -4.90 6.29 -5.35
N TRP A 207 -5.65 6.94 -6.24
CA TRP A 207 -6.57 8.03 -5.93
C TRP A 207 -7.95 7.80 -6.56
N ASP A 208 -9.01 8.18 -5.84
CA ASP A 208 -10.38 8.20 -6.36
C ASP A 208 -11.23 9.20 -5.56
N ASN A 209 -12.42 9.56 -6.09
CA ASN A 209 -13.35 10.49 -5.43
C ASN A 209 -14.03 9.88 -4.19
N THR A 210 -14.03 8.55 -4.05
CA THR A 210 -14.68 7.85 -2.94
C THR A 210 -13.74 6.79 -2.36
N PHE A 211 -13.86 6.51 -1.05
CA PHE A 211 -13.02 5.50 -0.41
C PHE A 211 -13.26 4.10 -1.00
N ALA A 212 -14.51 3.73 -1.23
CA ALA A 212 -14.83 2.46 -1.89
C ALA A 212 -14.28 2.40 -3.34
N GLY A 213 -14.23 3.53 -4.03
CA GLY A 213 -13.63 3.66 -5.36
C GLY A 213 -12.13 3.43 -5.32
N VAL A 214 -11.42 4.10 -4.40
CA VAL A 214 -9.97 3.95 -4.27
C VAL A 214 -9.58 2.54 -3.82
N CYS A 215 -10.36 1.88 -2.95
CA CYS A 215 -10.13 0.47 -2.57
C CYS A 215 -10.19 -0.46 -3.79
N ARG A 216 -11.22 -0.32 -4.64
CA ARG A 216 -11.33 -1.12 -5.88
C ARG A 216 -10.18 -0.84 -6.84
N LYS A 217 -9.80 0.44 -6.99
CA LYS A 217 -8.68 0.86 -7.85
C LYS A 217 -7.35 0.32 -7.32
N ALA A 218 -7.11 0.40 -6.01
CA ALA A 218 -5.93 -0.17 -5.36
C ALA A 218 -5.86 -1.68 -5.56
N ALA A 219 -6.95 -2.41 -5.31
CA ALA A 219 -7.01 -3.84 -5.54
C ALA A 219 -6.71 -4.22 -7.01
N ARG A 220 -7.24 -3.45 -8.00
CA ARG A 220 -6.90 -3.62 -9.41
C ARG A 220 -5.42 -3.36 -9.65
N ALA A 221 -4.92 -2.21 -9.21
CA ALA A 221 -3.54 -1.81 -9.43
C ALA A 221 -2.54 -2.81 -8.85
N ILE A 222 -2.77 -3.29 -7.61
CA ILE A 222 -1.93 -4.29 -6.96
C ILE A 222 -1.96 -5.63 -7.71
N ASN A 223 -3.13 -6.06 -8.20
CA ASN A 223 -3.24 -7.31 -8.97
C ASN A 223 -2.60 -7.22 -10.37
N GLU A 224 -2.44 -6.03 -10.93
CA GLU A 224 -1.74 -5.80 -12.21
C GLU A 224 -0.21 -5.79 -12.03
N VAL A 225 0.30 -5.55 -10.83
CA VAL A 225 1.74 -5.66 -10.54
C VAL A 225 2.14 -7.13 -10.59
N HIS A 226 3.09 -7.42 -11.47
CA HIS A 226 3.55 -8.78 -11.68
C HIS A 226 5.05 -8.88 -11.42
N VAL A 227 5.41 -9.66 -10.40
CA VAL A 227 6.80 -9.91 -10.01
C VAL A 227 7.06 -11.40 -10.04
N ARG A 228 8.17 -11.80 -10.67
CA ARG A 228 8.63 -13.18 -10.68
C ARG A 228 10.10 -13.26 -10.27
N GLY A 229 10.46 -14.37 -9.68
CA GLY A 229 11.82 -14.66 -9.20
C GLY A 229 11.98 -14.45 -7.70
N VAL A 230 11.08 -13.70 -7.08
CA VAL A 230 10.97 -13.51 -5.63
C VAL A 230 9.52 -13.55 -5.21
N LYS A 231 9.25 -13.91 -3.96
CA LYS A 231 7.94 -13.81 -3.33
C LYS A 231 7.64 -12.38 -2.93
N THR A 232 6.36 -12.04 -2.86
CA THR A 232 5.92 -10.70 -2.49
C THR A 232 4.67 -10.77 -1.62
N ASN A 233 4.37 -9.66 -0.91
CA ASN A 233 3.18 -9.52 -0.09
C ASN A 233 1.90 -9.14 -0.89
N ILE A 234 1.92 -9.15 -2.21
CA ILE A 234 0.82 -8.72 -3.09
C ILE A 234 -0.53 -9.38 -2.73
N ALA A 235 -0.54 -10.71 -2.54
CA ALA A 235 -1.76 -11.44 -2.21
C ALA A 235 -2.33 -11.01 -0.86
N PHE A 236 -1.48 -10.79 0.13
CA PHE A 236 -1.85 -10.31 1.45
C PHE A 236 -2.46 -8.89 1.39
N ILE A 237 -1.83 -7.96 0.69
CA ILE A 237 -2.38 -6.61 0.47
C ILE A 237 -3.73 -6.68 -0.23
N THR A 238 -3.88 -7.57 -1.22
CA THR A 238 -5.15 -7.76 -1.93
C THR A 238 -6.27 -8.21 -0.97
N ASN A 239 -5.96 -9.06 0.01
CA ASN A 239 -6.92 -9.48 1.03
C ASN A 239 -7.32 -8.32 1.95
N ILE A 240 -6.36 -7.48 2.35
CA ILE A 240 -6.65 -6.25 3.13
C ILE A 240 -7.63 -5.35 2.36
N LEU A 241 -7.32 -5.02 1.10
CA LEU A 241 -8.12 -4.10 0.29
C LEU A 241 -9.55 -4.58 0.01
N LYS A 242 -9.81 -5.88 0.14
CA LYS A 242 -11.12 -6.50 -0.02
C LYS A 242 -11.85 -6.73 1.31
N ASN A 243 -11.17 -6.54 2.44
CA ASN A 243 -11.75 -6.82 3.75
C ASN A 243 -12.83 -5.78 4.08
N PRO A 244 -14.05 -6.21 4.49
CA PRO A 244 -15.15 -5.29 4.80
C PRO A 244 -14.83 -4.31 5.93
N THR A 245 -14.09 -4.75 6.97
CA THR A 245 -13.69 -3.90 8.09
C THR A 245 -12.75 -2.77 7.63
N PHE A 246 -11.82 -3.08 6.72
CA PHE A 246 -10.96 -2.05 6.11
C PHE A 246 -11.79 -1.05 5.30
N ILE A 247 -12.68 -1.54 4.44
CA ILE A 247 -13.53 -0.68 3.60
C ILE A 247 -14.44 0.22 4.44
N ALA A 248 -14.87 -0.25 5.61
CA ALA A 248 -15.66 0.52 6.57
C ALA A 248 -14.82 1.46 7.46
N GLY A 249 -13.47 1.44 7.37
CA GLY A 249 -12.57 2.25 8.18
C GLY A 249 -12.41 1.76 9.62
N GLY A 250 -12.80 0.52 9.92
CA GLY A 250 -12.78 -0.06 11.27
C GLY A 250 -11.42 -0.57 11.75
N CYS A 251 -10.34 -0.36 10.96
CA CYS A 251 -9.02 -0.86 11.31
C CYS A 251 -8.37 -0.07 12.45
N HIS A 252 -7.61 -0.77 13.28
CA HIS A 252 -6.77 -0.28 14.36
C HIS A 252 -5.40 -0.96 14.31
N THR A 253 -4.46 -0.56 15.15
CA THR A 253 -3.06 -1.00 15.06
C THR A 253 -2.84 -2.51 15.19
N LYS A 254 -3.78 -3.25 15.78
CA LYS A 254 -3.72 -4.72 15.91
C LYS A 254 -4.57 -5.46 14.87
N PHE A 255 -5.25 -4.76 13.99
CA PHE A 255 -6.17 -5.35 13.02
C PHE A 255 -5.57 -6.51 12.23
N ILE A 256 -4.33 -6.37 11.75
CA ILE A 256 -3.66 -7.41 10.97
C ILE A 256 -3.42 -8.67 11.82
N ASP A 257 -2.98 -8.51 13.07
CA ASP A 257 -2.66 -9.64 13.96
C ASP A 257 -3.93 -10.37 14.41
N GLU A 258 -5.06 -9.68 14.49
CA GLU A 258 -6.36 -10.20 14.92
C GLU A 258 -7.22 -10.74 13.76
N THR A 259 -6.75 -10.62 12.51
CA THR A 259 -7.51 -11.03 11.31
C THR A 259 -6.76 -12.13 10.53
N PRO A 260 -6.81 -13.40 10.98
CA PRO A 260 -6.07 -14.51 10.36
C PRO A 260 -6.50 -14.80 8.91
N GLU A 261 -7.70 -14.38 8.51
CA GLU A 261 -8.20 -14.53 7.14
C GLU A 261 -7.35 -13.78 6.11
N LEU A 262 -6.66 -12.71 6.52
CA LEU A 262 -5.75 -11.95 5.66
C LEU A 262 -4.59 -12.81 5.14
N PHE A 263 -4.21 -13.84 5.89
CA PHE A 263 -3.12 -14.76 5.59
C PHE A 263 -3.56 -15.97 4.75
N GLN A 264 -4.86 -16.08 4.43
CA GLN A 264 -5.36 -17.12 3.52
C GLN A 264 -5.02 -16.74 2.08
N LEU A 265 -3.80 -17.05 1.69
CA LEU A 265 -3.31 -16.77 0.35
C LEU A 265 -3.82 -17.86 -0.59
N GLY A 266 -4.59 -17.46 -1.59
CA GLY A 266 -5.04 -18.38 -2.65
C GLY A 266 -3.87 -19.00 -3.40
N GLU A 267 -4.08 -20.20 -3.96
CA GLU A 267 -3.08 -20.82 -4.82
C GLU A 267 -2.73 -19.92 -6.01
N SER A 268 -1.43 -19.85 -6.33
CA SER A 268 -0.95 -19.11 -7.50
C SER A 268 -1.72 -19.55 -8.76
N GLN A 269 -2.33 -18.59 -9.45
CA GLN A 269 -3.03 -18.81 -10.73
C GLN A 269 -2.05 -18.94 -11.91
N ASP A 270 -0.75 -19.09 -11.61
CA ASP A 270 0.29 -19.22 -12.65
C ASP A 270 0.04 -20.44 -13.53
N ARG A 271 -0.01 -20.19 -14.86
CA ARG A 271 -0.31 -21.19 -15.87
C ARG A 271 0.74 -22.33 -15.87
N ALA A 272 2.00 -22.00 -15.63
CA ALA A 272 3.07 -23.00 -15.58
C ALA A 272 2.93 -23.91 -14.37
N THR A 273 2.61 -23.39 -13.19
CA THR A 273 2.35 -24.17 -11.98
C THR A 273 1.13 -25.07 -12.16
N LYS A 274 0.04 -24.57 -12.77
CA LYS A 274 -1.13 -25.41 -13.11
C LYS A 274 -0.76 -26.54 -14.06
N MET A 275 0.04 -26.25 -15.08
CA MET A 275 0.50 -27.27 -16.03
C MET A 275 1.40 -28.30 -15.36
N LEU A 276 2.33 -27.89 -14.51
CA LEU A 276 3.20 -28.80 -13.76
C LEU A 276 2.40 -29.67 -12.78
N LYS A 277 1.43 -29.11 -12.06
CA LYS A 277 0.51 -29.89 -11.21
C LYS A 277 -0.29 -30.91 -12.02
N TYR A 278 -0.78 -30.50 -13.21
CA TYR A 278 -1.51 -31.38 -14.11
C TYR A 278 -0.63 -32.56 -14.61
N ILE A 279 0.58 -32.25 -15.09
CA ILE A 279 1.55 -33.26 -15.54
C ILE A 279 1.94 -34.20 -14.37
N GLY A 280 2.25 -33.63 -13.19
CA GLY A 280 2.57 -34.39 -12.00
C GLY A 280 1.45 -35.34 -11.59
N ASN A 281 0.20 -34.89 -11.64
CA ASN A 281 -0.96 -35.74 -11.35
C ASN A 281 -1.13 -36.88 -12.36
N ILE A 282 -0.83 -36.68 -13.65
CA ILE A 282 -0.84 -37.71 -14.66
C ILE A 282 0.23 -38.75 -14.36
N VAL A 283 1.49 -38.30 -14.17
CA VAL A 283 2.64 -39.18 -13.91
C VAL A 283 2.42 -40.04 -12.65
N VAL A 284 1.90 -39.45 -11.57
CA VAL A 284 1.61 -40.19 -10.33
C VAL A 284 0.49 -41.22 -10.55
N LYS A 285 -0.60 -40.85 -11.23
CA LYS A 285 -1.71 -41.76 -11.52
C LYS A 285 -1.30 -42.92 -12.43
N GLU A 286 -0.45 -42.67 -13.42
CA GLU A 286 0.09 -43.73 -14.28
C GLU A 286 0.99 -44.71 -13.49
N ARG A 287 1.81 -44.18 -12.56
CA ARG A 287 2.65 -44.99 -11.69
C ARG A 287 1.85 -45.90 -10.73
N ASP A 288 0.69 -45.43 -10.27
CA ASP A 288 -0.19 -46.15 -9.35
C ASP A 288 -1.15 -47.13 -10.06
N GLY A 289 -0.95 -47.39 -11.37
CA GLY A 289 -1.71 -48.39 -12.14
C GLY A 289 -3.14 -48.00 -12.49
N HIS A 290 -3.48 -46.72 -12.37
CA HIS A 290 -4.77 -46.23 -12.83
C HIS A 290 -4.75 -46.01 -14.34
N LYS A 291 -5.78 -46.53 -15.05
CA LYS A 291 -5.89 -46.49 -16.52
C LYS A 291 -5.62 -45.08 -17.08
N MET A 292 -4.80 -45.08 -18.16
CA MET A 292 -4.42 -43.91 -18.92
C MET A 292 -5.57 -42.91 -19.14
N TYR A 293 -5.27 -41.64 -18.94
CA TYR A 293 -6.10 -40.52 -19.36
C TYR A 293 -6.28 -40.54 -20.88
N ASP A 294 -7.53 -40.62 -21.33
CA ASP A 294 -7.87 -40.47 -22.75
C ASP A 294 -7.73 -39.00 -23.15
N PRO A 295 -6.70 -38.59 -23.91
CA PRO A 295 -6.50 -37.21 -24.30
C PRO A 295 -7.64 -36.66 -25.19
N CYS A 296 -8.51 -37.50 -25.73
CA CYS A 296 -9.65 -37.13 -26.55
C CYS A 296 -10.92 -36.81 -25.73
N ARG A 297 -10.96 -37.13 -24.44
CA ARG A 297 -12.08 -36.78 -23.55
C ARG A 297 -11.86 -35.39 -22.93
N PHE A 298 -11.99 -34.32 -23.70
CA PHE A 298 -12.28 -33.03 -23.12
C PHE A 298 -13.71 -33.03 -22.55
N PRO A 299 -13.94 -32.55 -21.32
CA PRO A 299 -15.30 -32.30 -20.89
C PRO A 299 -15.97 -31.36 -21.90
N PRO A 300 -17.26 -31.54 -22.21
CA PRO A 300 -17.95 -30.66 -23.15
C PRO A 300 -17.81 -29.22 -22.65
N VAL A 301 -17.30 -28.34 -23.50
CA VAL A 301 -17.22 -26.91 -23.22
C VAL A 301 -18.66 -26.39 -23.18
N THR A 302 -19.21 -26.30 -21.98
CA THR A 302 -20.49 -25.64 -21.74
C THR A 302 -20.26 -24.14 -21.80
N GLY A 303 -20.34 -23.58 -22.98
CA GLY A 303 -20.23 -22.15 -23.24
C GLY A 303 -20.27 -21.90 -24.74
N ASN A 304 -21.15 -21.04 -25.21
CA ASN A 304 -21.32 -20.67 -26.61
C ASN A 304 -19.96 -20.26 -27.21
N ARG A 305 -19.39 -21.11 -28.06
CA ARG A 305 -18.27 -20.70 -28.92
C ARG A 305 -18.80 -19.74 -29.98
N PRO A 306 -18.11 -18.64 -30.27
CA PRO A 306 -18.42 -17.86 -31.45
C PRO A 306 -18.28 -18.75 -32.69
N ASP A 307 -19.26 -18.75 -33.57
CA ASP A 307 -19.34 -19.62 -34.75
C ASP A 307 -18.17 -19.52 -35.74
N GLY A 308 -17.33 -18.47 -35.63
CA GLY A 308 -16.13 -18.29 -36.45
C GLY A 308 -15.01 -19.32 -36.23
N LEU A 309 -14.93 -19.99 -35.08
CA LEU A 309 -13.86 -20.96 -34.82
C LEU A 309 -14.16 -22.34 -35.42
N LYS A 310 -15.44 -22.65 -35.65
CA LYS A 310 -15.88 -23.91 -36.27
C LYS A 310 -15.51 -23.96 -37.74
N GLN A 311 -15.65 -22.81 -38.46
CA GLN A 311 -15.31 -22.70 -39.86
C GLN A 311 -13.81 -22.81 -40.15
N MET A 312 -12.94 -22.40 -39.20
CA MET A 312 -11.49 -22.55 -39.37
C MET A 312 -10.95 -23.97 -39.14
N LEU A 313 -11.65 -24.80 -38.39
CA LEU A 313 -11.26 -26.19 -38.12
C LEU A 313 -11.77 -27.14 -39.24
N ASP A 314 -12.91 -26.84 -39.84
CA ASP A 314 -13.48 -27.62 -40.93
C ASP A 314 -12.83 -27.34 -42.28
N ALA A 315 -12.04 -26.26 -42.40
CA ALA A 315 -11.32 -25.89 -43.63
C ALA A 315 -9.99 -26.63 -43.86
N LYS A 316 -9.55 -27.47 -42.94
CA LYS A 316 -8.38 -28.35 -43.10
C LYS A 316 -8.83 -29.78 -43.28
N GLY A 317 -9.34 -30.07 -44.50
CA GLY A 317 -9.54 -31.44 -44.95
C GLY A 317 -8.23 -32.21 -45.09
N PRO A 318 -8.29 -33.55 -45.13
CA PRO A 318 -7.13 -34.41 -44.97
C PRO A 318 -6.16 -34.31 -46.16
N LYS A 319 -4.89 -34.25 -45.85
CA LYS A 319 -3.82 -34.72 -46.72
C LYS A 319 -3.06 -35.81 -46.01
#